data_68964d86a99f925aa800584cfd918f66
#
_entry.id   68964d86a99f925aa800584cfd918f66
#
_cell.length_a   1.000
_cell.length_b   1.000
_cell.length_c   1.000
_cell.angle_alpha   90.00
_cell.angle_beta   90.00
_cell.angle_gamma   90.00
#
_symmetry.space_group_name_H-M   'P 1'
#
loop_
_entity.id
_entity.type
_entity.pdbx_description
1 polymer ?
#
loop_
_entity_poly.entity_id
_entity_poly.type
_entity_poly.pdbx_seq_one_letter_code
_entity_poly.pdbx_strand_id
1 'polypeptide(L)'
;MILEAYNFKGYDKGRRGIHMRLLHMGVLMNHKKITRLMKKFNLFCPIRKANPARRMAKALKTSNYADNILKRHFDEYGPGYVLETDITYLFYGQKRSKAYLSVVKDGFTKQILSYVLSSSLEEDFVLETINQLFENHKHNIHTDALIHSDQGAHYTSVMFIDLLKDLEIRQSMSRRGNCWDNAPQESF
;
A
#
# COMPACT_ATOMS: atom_id res chain seq x y z
N MET A 1 24.57 -32.32 -14.58
CA MET A 1 23.12 -32.44 -14.35
C MET A 1 22.48 -31.15 -13.86
N ILE A 2 22.69 -30.67 -12.60
CA ILE A 2 22.03 -29.43 -12.14
C ILE A 2 22.54 -28.16 -12.84
N LEU A 3 23.85 -28.07 -13.10
CA LEU A 3 24.49 -27.01 -13.89
C LEU A 3 24.01 -27.03 -15.34
N GLU A 4 23.88 -28.18 -15.92
CA GLU A 4 23.36 -28.39 -17.28
C GLU A 4 21.89 -27.91 -17.37
N ALA A 5 21.05 -28.32 -16.42
CA ALA A 5 19.66 -27.84 -16.33
C ALA A 5 19.56 -26.34 -16.09
N TYR A 6 20.52 -25.75 -15.37
CA TYR A 6 20.60 -24.30 -15.12
C TYR A 6 20.98 -23.54 -16.39
N ASN A 7 22.00 -23.95 -17.08
CA ASN A 7 22.56 -23.28 -18.29
C ASN A 7 21.80 -23.60 -19.60
N PHE A 8 20.80 -24.45 -19.55
CA PHE A 8 20.07 -24.84 -20.74
C PHE A 8 19.44 -23.64 -21.47
N LYS A 9 19.75 -23.49 -22.77
CA LYS A 9 19.35 -22.33 -23.63
C LYS A 9 19.87 -20.96 -23.15
N GLY A 10 21.00 -20.93 -22.45
CA GLY A 10 21.65 -19.68 -22.05
C GLY A 10 20.86 -18.78 -21.10
N TYR A 11 19.83 -19.28 -20.45
CA TYR A 11 19.03 -18.55 -19.47
C TYR A 11 19.25 -19.11 -18.08
N ASP A 12 19.60 -18.22 -17.17
CA ASP A 12 19.70 -18.52 -15.75
C ASP A 12 18.33 -18.83 -15.15
N LYS A 13 18.10 -20.05 -14.77
CA LYS A 13 16.80 -20.51 -14.29
C LYS A 13 16.73 -20.49 -12.77
N GLY A 14 15.59 -20.10 -12.25
CA GLY A 14 15.26 -20.31 -10.85
C GLY A 14 14.88 -21.77 -10.56
N ARG A 15 14.74 -22.10 -9.26
CA ARG A 15 14.39 -23.45 -8.76
C ARG A 15 13.32 -24.18 -9.57
N ARG A 16 12.23 -23.50 -9.92
CA ARG A 16 11.13 -24.12 -10.70
C ARG A 16 11.56 -24.48 -12.13
N GLY A 17 12.28 -23.60 -12.80
CA GLY A 17 12.80 -23.85 -14.15
C GLY A 17 13.79 -25.02 -14.20
N ILE A 18 14.70 -25.11 -13.21
CA ILE A 18 15.62 -26.23 -13.04
C ILE A 18 14.87 -27.54 -12.81
N HIS A 19 13.86 -27.53 -11.93
CA HIS A 19 13.04 -28.70 -11.65
C HIS A 19 12.34 -29.22 -12.92
N MET A 20 11.68 -28.34 -13.67
CA MET A 20 11.03 -28.70 -14.92
C MET A 20 12.02 -29.28 -15.94
N ARG A 21 13.22 -28.70 -16.05
CA ARG A 21 14.23 -29.22 -16.97
C ARG A 21 14.76 -30.58 -16.54
N LEU A 22 14.98 -30.80 -15.24
CA LEU A 22 15.38 -32.10 -14.72
C LEU A 22 14.32 -33.16 -15.00
N LEU A 23 13.03 -32.84 -14.88
CA LEU A 23 11.94 -33.75 -15.26
C LEU A 23 11.99 -34.12 -16.74
N HIS A 24 12.24 -33.19 -17.66
CA HIS A 24 12.42 -33.49 -19.08
C HIS A 24 13.68 -34.33 -19.38
N MET A 25 14.66 -34.30 -18.48
CA MET A 25 15.85 -35.16 -18.55
C MET A 25 15.64 -36.51 -17.85
N GLY A 26 14.42 -36.83 -17.43
CA GLY A 26 14.10 -38.09 -16.73
C GLY A 26 14.58 -38.12 -15.27
N VAL A 27 14.96 -36.96 -14.70
CA VAL A 27 15.52 -36.89 -13.34
C VAL A 27 14.50 -36.34 -12.37
N LEU A 28 14.02 -37.16 -11.46
CA LEU A 28 13.13 -36.78 -10.35
C LEU A 28 13.95 -36.22 -9.19
N MET A 29 13.82 -34.92 -8.90
CA MET A 29 14.52 -34.27 -7.80
C MET A 29 13.62 -33.31 -7.02
N ASN A 30 13.57 -33.48 -5.70
CA ASN A 30 12.77 -32.63 -4.83
C ASN A 30 13.26 -31.18 -4.86
N HIS A 31 12.33 -30.22 -4.83
CA HIS A 31 12.60 -28.78 -4.79
C HIS A 31 13.55 -28.35 -3.65
N LYS A 32 13.48 -28.99 -2.48
CA LYS A 32 14.39 -28.71 -1.35
C LYS A 32 15.83 -29.09 -1.70
N LYS A 33 16.05 -30.24 -2.37
CA LYS A 33 17.37 -30.69 -2.84
C LYS A 33 17.92 -29.74 -3.91
N ILE A 34 17.08 -29.33 -4.88
CA ILE A 34 17.47 -28.35 -5.90
C ILE A 34 17.90 -27.02 -5.26
N THR A 35 17.14 -26.50 -4.30
CA THR A 35 17.50 -25.26 -3.60
C THR A 35 18.84 -25.38 -2.87
N ARG A 36 19.09 -26.52 -2.19
CA ARG A 36 20.36 -26.79 -1.50
C ARG A 36 21.54 -26.82 -2.48
N LEU A 37 21.37 -27.50 -3.62
CA LEU A 37 22.41 -27.59 -4.64
C LEU A 37 22.65 -26.24 -5.33
N MET A 38 21.61 -25.47 -5.62
CA MET A 38 21.75 -24.11 -6.13
C MET A 38 22.59 -23.24 -5.18
N LYS A 39 22.31 -23.29 -3.87
CA LYS A 39 23.12 -22.58 -2.85
C LYS A 39 24.58 -23.09 -2.85
N LYS A 40 24.77 -24.41 -2.86
CA LYS A 40 26.12 -25.02 -2.82
C LYS A 40 26.98 -24.61 -4.02
N PHE A 41 26.37 -24.48 -5.21
CA PHE A 41 27.07 -24.13 -6.45
C PHE A 41 26.92 -22.65 -6.84
N ASN A 42 26.45 -21.78 -5.93
CA ASN A 42 26.24 -20.34 -6.17
C ASN A 42 25.41 -20.04 -7.42
N LEU A 43 24.40 -20.88 -7.72
CA LEU A 43 23.51 -20.68 -8.85
C LEU A 43 22.36 -19.74 -8.50
N PHE A 44 22.34 -18.55 -9.07
CA PHE A 44 21.33 -17.53 -8.84
C PHE A 44 20.53 -17.22 -10.09
N CYS A 45 19.22 -17.01 -9.93
CA CYS A 45 18.38 -16.54 -11.01
C CYS A 45 18.46 -15.00 -11.09
N PRO A 46 19.12 -14.39 -12.09
CA PRO A 46 19.32 -12.95 -12.16
C PRO A 46 18.01 -12.18 -12.35
N ILE A 47 17.01 -12.79 -12.98
CA ILE A 47 15.69 -12.20 -13.24
C ILE A 47 14.94 -11.89 -11.94
N ARG A 48 15.30 -12.52 -10.82
CA ARG A 48 14.64 -12.36 -9.52
C ARG A 48 15.52 -11.72 -8.46
N LYS A 49 16.56 -11.01 -8.83
CA LYS A 49 17.28 -10.18 -7.86
C LYS A 49 16.32 -9.09 -7.38
N ALA A 50 16.03 -9.10 -6.07
CA ALA A 50 15.26 -8.03 -5.48
C ALA A 50 15.98 -6.71 -5.75
N ASN A 51 15.30 -5.77 -6.38
CA ASN A 51 15.83 -4.42 -6.62
C ASN A 51 16.19 -3.81 -5.24
N PRO A 52 17.47 -3.42 -5.00
CA PRO A 52 17.89 -2.80 -3.75
C PRO A 52 17.06 -1.57 -3.38
N ALA A 53 16.71 -0.73 -4.37
CA ALA A 53 15.84 0.42 -4.18
C ALA A 53 14.45 0.02 -3.67
N ARG A 54 13.90 -1.10 -4.15
CA ARG A 54 12.61 -1.64 -3.68
C ARG A 54 12.68 -2.18 -2.24
N ARG A 55 13.84 -2.71 -1.82
CA ARG A 55 14.10 -3.12 -0.43
C ARG A 55 14.19 -1.91 0.49
N MET A 56 14.89 -0.87 0.05
CA MET A 56 15.05 0.37 0.78
C MET A 56 13.73 1.11 0.92
N ALA A 57 12.97 1.25 -0.17
CA ALA A 57 11.62 1.81 -0.16
C ALA A 57 10.66 1.02 0.75
N LYS A 58 10.78 -0.32 0.80
CA LYS A 58 9.98 -1.14 1.70
C LYS A 58 10.39 -0.94 3.17
N ALA A 59 11.67 -0.79 3.47
CA ALA A 59 12.16 -0.52 4.82
C ALA A 59 11.73 0.87 5.31
N LEU A 60 11.82 1.89 4.46
CA LEU A 60 11.33 3.25 4.75
C LEU A 60 9.82 3.26 5.01
N LYS A 61 9.03 2.54 4.19
CA LYS A 61 7.58 2.40 4.40
C LYS A 61 7.21 1.72 5.73
N THR A 62 8.01 0.79 6.23
CA THR A 62 7.74 0.09 7.50
C THR A 62 7.97 0.94 8.74
N SER A 63 8.71 2.04 8.63
CA SER A 63 8.99 2.94 9.75
C SER A 63 7.97 4.08 9.92
N ASN A 64 7.09 4.30 8.94
CA ASN A 64 6.18 5.44 8.89
C ASN A 64 4.71 5.06 9.17
N TYR A 65 4.45 3.96 9.85
CA TYR A 65 3.09 3.59 10.25
C TYR A 65 2.73 4.28 11.56
N ALA A 66 1.63 5.00 11.54
CA ALA A 66 1.01 5.51 12.75
C ALA A 66 0.24 4.41 13.49
N ASP A 67 0.13 4.55 14.80
CA ASP A 67 -0.65 3.62 15.63
C ASP A 67 -2.15 3.72 15.30
N ASN A 68 -2.87 2.61 15.50
CA ASN A 68 -4.33 2.63 15.43
C ASN A 68 -4.89 3.25 16.72
N ILE A 69 -5.06 4.57 16.72
CA ILE A 69 -5.61 5.31 17.85
C ILE A 69 -7.11 5.03 18.00
N LEU A 70 -7.80 4.92 16.87
CA LEU A 70 -9.27 4.79 16.82
C LEU A 70 -9.79 3.47 17.39
N LYS A 71 -9.06 2.36 17.23
CA LYS A 71 -9.39 1.01 17.75
C LYS A 71 -10.85 0.58 17.52
N ARG A 72 -11.48 1.02 16.42
CA ARG A 72 -12.87 0.78 16.01
C ARG A 72 -13.95 1.55 16.80
N HIS A 73 -13.56 2.49 17.63
CA HIS A 73 -14.48 3.36 18.35
C HIS A 73 -14.91 4.54 17.47
N PHE A 74 -15.54 4.26 16.33
CA PHE A 74 -15.89 5.28 15.32
C PHE A 74 -17.00 6.22 15.80
N ASP A 75 -17.94 5.72 16.59
CA ASP A 75 -19.14 6.45 17.00
C ASP A 75 -19.02 7.11 18.38
N GLU A 76 -17.88 6.96 19.06
CA GLU A 76 -17.65 7.53 20.39
C GLU A 76 -17.22 8.98 20.34
N TYR A 77 -16.82 9.47 19.15
CA TYR A 77 -16.36 10.83 18.92
C TYR A 77 -17.46 11.65 18.26
N GLY A 78 -17.52 12.95 18.60
CA GLY A 78 -18.44 13.88 17.96
C GLY A 78 -18.03 14.31 16.55
N PRO A 79 -18.83 15.19 15.91
CA PRO A 79 -18.52 15.73 14.59
C PRO A 79 -17.16 16.40 14.55
N GLY A 80 -16.41 16.24 13.46
CA GLY A 80 -15.12 16.88 13.24
C GLY A 80 -13.93 16.29 14.02
N TYR A 81 -14.12 15.22 14.81
CA TYR A 81 -13.03 14.55 15.54
C TYR A 81 -12.31 13.48 14.72
N VAL A 82 -13.05 12.65 14.03
CA VAL A 82 -12.51 11.55 13.23
C VAL A 82 -12.76 11.85 11.76
N LEU A 83 -11.69 12.06 11.03
CA LEU A 83 -11.70 12.31 9.59
C LEU A 83 -11.18 11.06 8.90
N GLU A 84 -12.06 10.34 8.21
CA GLU A 84 -11.73 9.11 7.50
C GLU A 84 -11.34 9.43 6.06
N THR A 85 -10.22 8.88 5.58
CA THR A 85 -9.76 9.09 4.19
C THR A 85 -9.41 7.77 3.50
N ASP A 86 -9.76 7.71 2.20
CA ASP A 86 -9.46 6.56 1.34
C ASP A 86 -9.35 6.97 -0.13
N ILE A 87 -8.78 6.08 -0.94
CA ILE A 87 -8.65 6.25 -2.39
C ILE A 87 -9.46 5.19 -3.11
N THR A 88 -10.50 5.62 -3.80
CA THR A 88 -11.36 4.75 -4.62
C THR A 88 -10.90 4.75 -6.07
N TYR A 89 -10.83 3.55 -6.67
CA TYR A 89 -10.48 3.35 -8.07
C TYR A 89 -11.74 3.36 -8.92
N LEU A 90 -11.85 4.35 -9.79
CA LEU A 90 -12.97 4.49 -10.71
C LEU A 90 -12.58 4.05 -12.12
N PHE A 91 -13.56 3.55 -12.86
CA PHE A 91 -13.39 3.17 -14.26
C PHE A 91 -14.44 3.87 -15.09
N TYR A 92 -14.03 4.57 -16.15
CA TYR A 92 -14.93 5.34 -17.00
C TYR A 92 -14.66 5.10 -18.49
N GLY A 93 -15.67 5.42 -19.31
CA GLY A 93 -15.63 5.28 -20.76
C GLY A 93 -15.59 3.83 -21.25
N GLN A 94 -15.75 3.65 -22.56
CA GLN A 94 -15.79 2.32 -23.19
C GLN A 94 -14.46 1.57 -23.07
N LYS A 95 -13.33 2.28 -23.01
CA LYS A 95 -11.97 1.71 -22.85
C LYS A 95 -11.61 1.41 -21.39
N ARG A 96 -12.54 1.60 -20.44
CA ARG A 96 -12.30 1.41 -19.01
C ARG A 96 -11.05 2.17 -18.52
N SER A 97 -10.92 3.43 -18.89
CA SER A 97 -9.88 4.31 -18.37
C SER A 97 -10.00 4.41 -16.86
N LYS A 98 -8.87 4.52 -16.17
CA LYS A 98 -8.85 4.62 -14.72
C LYS A 98 -8.86 6.07 -14.27
N ALA A 99 -9.61 6.34 -13.22
CA ALA A 99 -9.51 7.55 -12.42
C ALA A 99 -9.43 7.17 -10.95
N TYR A 100 -8.96 8.09 -10.12
CA TYR A 100 -8.72 7.90 -8.71
C TYR A 100 -9.43 9.00 -7.96
N LEU A 101 -10.24 8.62 -6.99
CA LEU A 101 -10.99 9.55 -6.15
C LEU A 101 -10.41 9.47 -4.74
N SER A 102 -9.80 10.55 -4.26
CA SER A 102 -9.43 10.73 -2.87
C SER A 102 -10.57 11.44 -2.16
N VAL A 103 -10.98 10.94 -1.01
CA VAL A 103 -12.12 11.45 -0.24
C VAL A 103 -11.74 11.61 1.22
N VAL A 104 -12.22 12.68 1.85
CA VAL A 104 -12.24 12.80 3.31
C VAL A 104 -13.67 12.92 3.78
N LYS A 105 -14.04 12.05 4.71
CA LYS A 105 -15.38 11.95 5.30
C LYS A 105 -15.30 12.13 6.81
N ASP A 106 -16.28 12.80 7.38
CA ASP A 106 -16.46 12.86 8.85
C ASP A 106 -16.99 11.49 9.34
N GLY A 107 -16.27 10.88 10.26
CA GLY A 107 -16.60 9.56 10.80
C GLY A 107 -17.92 9.53 11.57
N PHE A 108 -18.35 10.64 12.17
CA PHE A 108 -19.59 10.75 12.92
C PHE A 108 -20.80 11.08 12.03
N THR A 109 -20.74 12.21 11.31
CA THR A 109 -21.86 12.67 10.45
C THR A 109 -21.98 11.90 9.16
N LYS A 110 -20.96 11.17 8.75
CA LYS A 110 -20.81 10.49 7.46
C LYS A 110 -20.79 11.43 6.24
N GLN A 111 -20.68 12.72 6.49
CA GLN A 111 -20.62 13.75 5.46
C GLN A 111 -19.25 13.75 4.77
N ILE A 112 -19.25 13.85 3.45
CA ILE A 112 -18.03 14.11 2.67
C ILE A 112 -17.66 15.58 2.86
N LEU A 113 -16.45 15.82 3.36
CA LEU A 113 -15.94 17.16 3.61
C LEU A 113 -15.06 17.68 2.48
N SER A 114 -14.27 16.80 1.87
CA SER A 114 -13.47 17.13 0.68
C SER A 114 -13.25 15.92 -0.22
N TYR A 115 -13.01 16.18 -1.49
CA TYR A 115 -12.63 15.13 -2.45
C TYR A 115 -11.86 15.73 -3.63
N VAL A 116 -10.97 14.94 -4.20
CA VAL A 116 -10.25 15.26 -5.44
C VAL A 116 -10.29 14.06 -6.39
N LEU A 117 -10.65 14.32 -7.64
CA LEU A 117 -10.65 13.33 -8.72
C LEU A 117 -9.41 13.54 -9.59
N SER A 118 -8.60 12.50 -9.77
CA SER A 118 -7.39 12.53 -10.60
C SER A 118 -7.35 11.40 -11.62
N SER A 119 -6.72 11.63 -12.75
CA SER A 119 -6.37 10.59 -13.73
C SER A 119 -5.03 9.91 -13.41
N SER A 120 -4.23 10.48 -12.51
CA SER A 120 -2.94 9.97 -12.04
C SER A 120 -3.04 9.50 -10.59
N LEU A 121 -2.32 8.42 -10.23
CA LEU A 121 -2.20 7.92 -8.86
C LEU A 121 -0.95 8.49 -8.18
N GLU A 122 -0.57 9.69 -8.50
CA GLU A 122 0.51 10.41 -7.84
C GLU A 122 0.06 10.93 -6.47
N GLU A 123 0.97 11.37 -5.65
CA GLU A 123 0.70 11.76 -4.27
C GLU A 123 -0.08 13.07 -4.15
N ASP A 124 0.12 13.96 -5.12
CA ASP A 124 -0.38 15.34 -5.10
C ASP A 124 -1.89 15.46 -4.88
N PHE A 125 -2.69 14.57 -5.50
CA PHE A 125 -4.15 14.66 -5.36
C PHE A 125 -4.65 14.30 -3.95
N VAL A 126 -3.90 13.50 -3.20
CA VAL A 126 -4.21 13.20 -1.79
C VAL A 126 -3.86 14.39 -0.91
N LEU A 127 -2.71 15.02 -1.15
CA LEU A 127 -2.31 16.24 -0.44
C LEU A 127 -3.29 17.38 -0.71
N GLU A 128 -3.72 17.53 -1.97
CA GLU A 128 -4.73 18.50 -2.37
C GLU A 128 -6.07 18.26 -1.65
N THR A 129 -6.49 17.01 -1.50
CA THR A 129 -7.71 16.67 -0.75
C THR A 129 -7.66 17.18 0.69
N ILE A 130 -6.50 17.03 1.36
CA ILE A 130 -6.30 17.52 2.73
C ILE A 130 -6.27 19.05 2.77
N ASN A 131 -5.58 19.69 1.83
CA ASN A 131 -5.53 21.15 1.76
C ASN A 131 -6.94 21.73 1.57
N GLN A 132 -7.73 21.21 0.63
CA GLN A 132 -9.12 21.63 0.41
C GLN A 132 -10.01 21.41 1.64
N LEU A 133 -9.79 20.32 2.40
CA LEU A 133 -10.48 20.09 3.66
C LEU A 133 -10.26 21.24 4.63
N PHE A 134 -9.00 21.64 4.83
CA PHE A 134 -8.65 22.71 5.77
C PHE A 134 -9.07 24.08 5.27
N GLU A 135 -8.98 24.37 3.99
CA GLU A 135 -9.44 25.62 3.40
C GLU A 135 -10.95 25.83 3.63
N ASN A 136 -11.75 24.78 3.44
CA ASN A 136 -13.20 24.89 3.45
C ASN A 136 -13.84 24.58 4.80
N HIS A 137 -13.23 23.74 5.64
CA HIS A 137 -13.86 23.17 6.84
C HIS A 137 -13.06 23.34 8.12
N LYS A 138 -11.97 24.13 8.12
CA LYS A 138 -11.10 24.34 9.30
C LYS A 138 -11.87 24.63 10.59
N HIS A 139 -12.93 25.43 10.52
CA HIS A 139 -13.74 25.82 11.68
C HIS A 139 -14.60 24.68 12.24
N ASN A 140 -14.83 23.62 11.45
CA ASN A 140 -15.65 22.47 11.83
C ASN A 140 -14.79 21.29 12.30
N ILE A 141 -13.46 21.40 12.19
CA ILE A 141 -12.51 20.37 12.61
C ILE A 141 -12.11 20.65 14.05
N HIS A 142 -12.24 19.62 14.90
CA HIS A 142 -11.87 19.73 16.30
C HIS A 142 -10.35 19.88 16.46
N THR A 143 -9.90 20.60 17.50
CA THR A 143 -8.46 20.78 17.79
C THR A 143 -7.71 19.48 18.05
N ASP A 144 -8.40 18.47 18.62
CA ASP A 144 -7.86 17.13 18.85
C ASP A 144 -8.23 16.13 17.74
N ALA A 145 -8.61 16.61 16.56
CA ALA A 145 -9.00 15.77 15.46
C ALA A 145 -7.86 14.81 15.03
N LEU A 146 -8.27 13.69 14.43
CA LEU A 146 -7.35 12.75 13.82
C LEU A 146 -7.81 12.37 12.41
N ILE A 147 -6.86 12.14 11.51
CA ILE A 147 -7.10 11.54 10.23
C ILE A 147 -6.84 10.03 10.33
N HIS A 148 -7.84 9.22 9.98
CA HIS A 148 -7.76 7.76 9.93
C HIS A 148 -7.71 7.27 8.49
N SER A 149 -6.74 6.42 8.18
CA SER A 149 -6.52 5.84 6.85
C SER A 149 -6.11 4.38 6.92
N ASP A 150 -6.04 3.72 5.78
CA ASP A 150 -5.30 2.47 5.65
C ASP A 150 -3.77 2.70 5.65
N GLN A 151 -3.01 1.61 5.48
CA GLN A 151 -1.54 1.67 5.37
C GLN A 151 -1.08 1.85 3.92
N GLY A 152 -1.84 2.54 3.09
CA GLY A 152 -1.53 2.85 1.71
C GLY A 152 -0.24 3.66 1.54
N ALA A 153 0.35 3.57 0.35
CA ALA A 153 1.63 4.23 0.07
C ALA A 153 1.55 5.76 0.21
N HIS A 154 0.42 6.34 -0.16
CA HIS A 154 0.17 7.77 -0.09
C HIS A 154 0.13 8.26 1.36
N TYR A 155 -0.52 7.52 2.25
CA TYR A 155 -0.69 7.89 3.67
C TYR A 155 0.56 7.61 4.52
N THR A 156 1.51 6.81 4.03
CA THR A 156 2.80 6.52 4.69
C THR A 156 3.96 7.33 4.11
N SER A 157 3.68 8.22 3.18
CA SER A 157 4.68 9.08 2.56
C SER A 157 5.15 10.18 3.51
N VAL A 158 6.35 10.65 3.31
CA VAL A 158 6.93 11.74 4.10
C VAL A 158 6.12 13.02 3.89
N MET A 159 5.74 13.31 2.63
CA MET A 159 4.98 14.52 2.30
C MET A 159 3.62 14.57 3.00
N PHE A 160 2.90 13.44 3.04
CA PHE A 160 1.62 13.36 3.76
C PHE A 160 1.79 13.54 5.28
N ILE A 161 2.79 12.87 5.86
CA ILE A 161 3.08 12.96 7.30
C ILE A 161 3.48 14.39 7.70
N ASP A 162 4.30 15.04 6.89
CA ASP A 162 4.75 16.41 7.17
C ASP A 162 3.60 17.41 7.01
N LEU A 163 2.74 17.25 6.00
CA LEU A 163 1.53 18.04 5.84
C LEU A 163 0.62 17.93 7.08
N LEU A 164 0.40 16.73 7.62
CA LEU A 164 -0.43 16.55 8.82
C LEU A 164 0.21 17.20 10.05
N LYS A 165 1.54 17.18 10.17
CA LYS A 165 2.25 17.87 11.25
C LYS A 165 2.10 19.39 11.15
N ASP A 166 2.25 19.94 9.94
CA ASP A 166 2.09 21.38 9.69
C ASP A 166 0.66 21.87 10.01
N LEU A 167 -0.32 20.99 9.81
CA LEU A 167 -1.73 21.23 10.14
C LEU A 167 -2.08 20.88 11.59
N GLU A 168 -1.12 20.41 12.39
CA GLU A 168 -1.30 19.98 13.79
C GLU A 168 -2.36 18.87 13.97
N ILE A 169 -2.54 18.01 12.96
CA ILE A 169 -3.48 16.89 12.99
C ILE A 169 -2.77 15.57 13.28
N ARG A 170 -3.37 14.77 14.15
CA ARG A 170 -2.90 13.44 14.49
C ARG A 170 -3.24 12.44 13.38
N GLN A 171 -2.33 11.53 13.12
CA GLN A 171 -2.57 10.42 12.20
C GLN A 171 -2.91 9.14 12.96
N SER A 172 -3.89 8.40 12.47
CA SER A 172 -4.24 7.06 12.91
C SER A 172 -4.33 6.14 11.71
N MET A 173 -3.84 4.91 11.82
CA MET A 173 -3.88 3.95 10.72
C MET A 173 -4.53 2.64 11.13
N SER A 174 -5.33 2.06 10.23
CA SER A 174 -5.85 0.71 10.39
C SER A 174 -4.72 -0.31 10.48
N ARG A 175 -4.94 -1.42 11.21
CA ARG A 175 -3.96 -2.50 11.28
C ARG A 175 -3.87 -3.24 9.95
N ARG A 176 -2.69 -3.68 9.60
CA ARG A 176 -2.43 -4.35 8.33
C ARG A 176 -3.30 -5.60 8.15
N GLY A 177 -4.04 -5.65 7.05
CA GLY A 177 -4.91 -6.78 6.71
C GLY A 177 -6.18 -6.87 7.55
N ASN A 178 -6.57 -5.80 8.24
CA ASN A 178 -7.75 -5.75 9.10
C ASN A 178 -8.77 -4.75 8.51
N CYS A 179 -9.55 -5.20 7.51
CA CYS A 179 -10.56 -4.37 6.84
C CYS A 179 -11.60 -3.79 7.81
N TRP A 180 -11.89 -4.49 8.90
CA TRP A 180 -12.80 -4.00 9.95
C TRP A 180 -12.36 -2.69 10.61
N ASP A 181 -11.06 -2.37 10.56
CA ASP A 181 -10.54 -1.13 11.13
C ASP A 181 -10.80 0.08 10.20
N ASN A 182 -11.22 -0.16 8.93
CA ASN A 182 -11.57 0.85 7.93
C ASN A 182 -13.00 0.65 7.36
N ALA A 183 -13.80 -0.19 8.01
CA ALA A 183 -15.12 -0.59 7.53
C ALA A 183 -16.10 0.58 7.25
N PRO A 184 -16.14 1.67 8.04
CA PRO A 184 -17.03 2.78 7.74
C PRO A 184 -16.65 3.52 6.45
N GLN A 185 -15.39 3.47 6.03
CA GLN A 185 -14.93 4.08 4.79
C GLN A 185 -15.20 3.20 3.58
N GLU A 186 -15.11 1.87 3.74
CA GLU A 186 -15.41 0.92 2.66
C GLU A 186 -16.92 0.85 2.31
N SER A 187 -17.77 1.33 3.21
CA SER A 187 -19.24 1.38 3.01
C SER A 187 -19.73 2.64 2.28
N PHE A 188 -18.81 3.42 1.75
CA PHE A 188 -19.10 4.65 1.01
C PHE A 188 -19.54 4.39 -0.43
#